data_85698ce142d41eb775cbd1f9697c4621
#
_entry.id   85698ce142d41eb775cbd1f9697c4621
#
_cell.length_a   1.000
_cell.length_b   1.000
_cell.length_c   1.000
_cell.angle_alpha   90.00
_cell.angle_beta   90.00
_cell.angle_gamma   90.00
#
_symmetry.space_group_name_H-M   'P 1'
#
loop_
_entity.id
_entity.type
_entity.pdbx_description
1 polymer ?
#
loop_
_entity_poly.entity_id
_entity_poly.type
_entity_poly.pdbx_seq_one_letter_code
_entity_poly.pdbx_strand_id
1 'polypeptide(L)'
;TFWGLDTRLAYSRHYPAINWMISYSGYVDSIAKWWMKSVSEEWFRLREEGYYILQREDTLKEIVRLLGPEALPDEEKLVLEVARMIKIGILQQAAFDKIDTYCSPAKQFKLLRLMVGFYREAQKALKAGIPLADIRSMQIITRMLKAKFEISEEEIGKIDALYDEMMEEFKALTAREVKQVVG
;
A
#
# COMPACT_ATOMS: atom_id res chain seq x y z
N THR A 1 3.81 -21.81 10.39
CA THR A 1 3.71 -20.33 10.42
C THR A 1 4.14 -19.83 11.78
N PHE A 2 5.01 -18.82 11.79
CA PHE A 2 5.44 -18.11 12.98
C PHE A 2 4.91 -16.67 12.93
N TRP A 3 4.28 -16.21 14.01
CA TRP A 3 3.81 -14.85 14.17
C TRP A 3 4.61 -14.15 15.25
N GLY A 4 5.45 -13.20 14.84
CA GLY A 4 6.21 -12.36 15.76
C GLY A 4 5.35 -11.21 16.27
N LEU A 5 5.11 -11.16 17.58
CA LEU A 5 4.40 -10.04 18.20
C LEU A 5 5.35 -8.85 18.41
N ASP A 6 4.84 -7.64 18.21
CA ASP A 6 5.60 -6.40 18.41
C ASP A 6 4.83 -5.44 19.34
N THR A 7 5.43 -5.16 20.50
CA THR A 7 4.86 -4.25 21.49
C THR A 7 4.72 -2.82 20.98
N ARG A 8 5.61 -2.37 20.07
CA ARG A 8 5.52 -1.04 19.44
C ARG A 8 4.27 -0.89 18.59
N LEU A 9 3.90 -1.94 17.85
CA LEU A 9 2.65 -1.99 17.10
C LEU A 9 1.44 -1.90 18.04
N ALA A 10 1.46 -2.64 19.15
CA ALA A 10 0.39 -2.59 20.15
C ALA A 10 0.27 -1.19 20.78
N TYR A 11 1.38 -0.56 21.18
CA TYR A 11 1.38 0.80 21.72
C TYR A 11 0.88 1.85 20.72
N SER A 12 1.16 1.67 19.42
CA SER A 12 0.63 2.53 18.35
C SER A 12 -0.82 2.21 17.97
N ARG A 13 -1.47 1.26 18.67
CA ARG A 13 -2.83 0.76 18.36
C ARG A 13 -2.97 0.16 16.96
N HIS A 14 -1.88 -0.37 16.43
CA HIS A 14 -1.91 -1.15 15.20
C HIS A 14 -2.23 -2.61 15.55
N TYR A 15 -3.44 -3.04 15.24
CA TYR A 15 -3.89 -4.41 15.47
C TYR A 15 -4.24 -5.11 14.15
N PRO A 16 -3.94 -6.41 14.01
CA PRO A 16 -3.18 -7.24 14.94
C PRO A 16 -1.72 -6.75 15.08
N ALA A 17 -1.16 -6.83 16.31
CA ALA A 17 0.20 -6.38 16.61
C ALA A 17 1.25 -7.42 16.17
N ILE A 18 1.12 -7.89 14.93
CA ILE A 18 1.99 -8.90 14.31
C ILE A 18 3.01 -8.18 13.42
N ASN A 19 4.28 -8.36 13.74
CA ASN A 19 5.37 -7.78 12.98
C ASN A 19 5.62 -8.60 11.70
N TRP A 20 5.34 -7.99 10.56
CA TRP A 20 5.49 -8.61 9.24
C TRP A 20 6.94 -8.85 8.82
N MET A 21 7.93 -8.18 9.45
CA MET A 21 9.35 -8.34 9.14
C MET A 21 9.93 -9.62 9.74
N ILE A 22 9.46 -10.03 10.91
CA ILE A 22 9.94 -11.21 11.63
C ILE A 22 8.98 -12.40 11.54
N SER A 23 7.76 -12.18 11.06
CA SER A 23 6.77 -13.24 10.85
C SER A 23 7.04 -13.97 9.54
N TYR A 24 6.88 -15.29 9.54
CA TYR A 24 7.10 -16.09 8.34
C TYR A 24 6.21 -17.33 8.29
N SER A 25 6.03 -17.87 7.10
CA SER A 25 5.38 -19.16 6.86
C SER A 25 6.25 -20.01 5.94
N GLY A 26 6.55 -21.23 6.36
CA GLY A 26 7.21 -22.23 5.52
C GLY A 26 6.33 -22.80 4.41
N TYR A 27 5.06 -22.37 4.32
CA TYR A 27 4.11 -22.89 3.34
C TYR A 27 3.86 -21.94 2.16
N VAL A 28 4.52 -20.78 2.13
CA VAL A 28 4.27 -19.76 1.08
C VAL A 28 4.42 -20.34 -0.32
N ASP A 29 5.52 -21.05 -0.58
CA ASP A 29 5.79 -21.64 -1.89
C ASP A 29 4.80 -22.75 -2.25
N SER A 30 4.39 -23.57 -1.28
CA SER A 30 3.43 -24.65 -1.51
C SER A 30 2.02 -24.17 -1.83
N ILE A 31 1.60 -23.03 -1.24
CA ILE A 31 0.29 -22.42 -1.50
C ILE A 31 0.29 -21.40 -2.63
N ALA A 32 1.46 -21.00 -3.14
CA ALA A 32 1.59 -20.02 -4.22
C ALA A 32 0.79 -20.42 -5.46
N LYS A 33 0.86 -21.71 -5.85
CA LYS A 33 0.09 -22.24 -6.99
C LYS A 33 -1.43 -22.09 -6.80
N TRP A 34 -1.91 -22.27 -5.57
CA TRP A 34 -3.32 -22.07 -5.28
C TRP A 34 -3.71 -20.60 -5.42
N TRP A 35 -2.92 -19.68 -4.88
CA TRP A 35 -3.16 -18.25 -5.00
C TRP A 35 -3.16 -17.79 -6.45
N MET A 36 -2.18 -18.22 -7.24
CA MET A 36 -2.10 -17.87 -8.67
C MET A 36 -3.31 -18.40 -9.46
N LYS A 37 -3.78 -19.61 -9.15
CA LYS A 37 -4.94 -20.20 -9.84
C LYS A 37 -6.27 -19.63 -9.37
N SER A 38 -6.43 -19.40 -8.07
CA SER A 38 -7.73 -19.08 -7.46
C SER A 38 -7.96 -17.59 -7.27
N VAL A 39 -6.91 -16.77 -7.29
CA VAL A 39 -6.99 -15.32 -7.07
C VAL A 39 -6.40 -14.56 -8.25
N SER A 40 -5.07 -14.61 -8.46
CA SER A 40 -4.41 -13.96 -9.59
C SER A 40 -2.98 -14.46 -9.78
N GLU A 41 -2.54 -14.57 -11.02
CA GLU A 41 -1.13 -14.86 -11.38
C GLU A 41 -0.17 -13.78 -10.86
N GLU A 42 -0.64 -12.56 -10.70
CA GLU A 42 0.16 -11.44 -10.18
C GLU A 42 0.36 -11.46 -8.67
N TRP A 43 -0.36 -12.32 -7.92
CA TRP A 43 -0.38 -12.28 -6.45
C TRP A 43 1.02 -12.33 -5.84
N PHE A 44 1.85 -13.26 -6.30
CA PHE A 44 3.19 -13.47 -5.73
C PHE A 44 4.07 -12.23 -5.92
N ARG A 45 4.08 -11.67 -7.15
CA ARG A 45 4.85 -10.47 -7.47
C ARG A 45 4.40 -9.26 -6.66
N LEU A 46 3.08 -9.05 -6.54
CA LEU A 46 2.55 -7.95 -5.74
C LEU A 46 2.88 -8.09 -4.26
N ARG A 47 2.84 -9.31 -3.74
CA ARG A 47 3.23 -9.60 -2.36
C ARG A 47 4.71 -9.25 -2.13
N GLU A 48 5.60 -9.65 -3.02
CA GLU A 48 7.02 -9.34 -2.93
C GLU A 48 7.30 -7.83 -2.99
N GLU A 49 6.63 -7.11 -3.89
CA GLU A 49 6.75 -5.65 -3.98
C GLU A 49 6.24 -4.96 -2.71
N GLY A 50 5.09 -5.38 -2.19
CA GLY A 50 4.56 -4.86 -0.92
C GLY A 50 5.51 -5.11 0.25
N TYR A 51 6.09 -6.31 0.32
CA TYR A 51 7.09 -6.65 1.33
C TYR A 51 8.39 -5.82 1.18
N TYR A 52 8.86 -5.63 -0.05
CA TYR A 52 10.01 -4.78 -0.33
C TYR A 52 9.80 -3.32 0.15
N ILE A 53 8.62 -2.75 -0.11
CA ILE A 53 8.27 -1.40 0.35
C ILE A 53 8.34 -1.31 1.88
N LEU A 54 7.79 -2.30 2.59
CA LEU A 54 7.80 -2.34 4.06
C LEU A 54 9.23 -2.54 4.62
N GLN A 55 10.04 -3.36 3.96
CA GLN A 55 11.44 -3.57 4.33
C GLN A 55 12.28 -2.30 4.11
N ARG A 56 12.06 -1.62 2.99
CA ARG A 56 12.74 -0.35 2.71
C ARG A 56 12.36 0.72 3.72
N GLU A 57 11.08 0.81 4.09
CA GLU A 57 10.61 1.73 5.13
C GLU A 57 11.30 1.50 6.47
N ASP A 58 11.50 0.25 6.87
CA ASP A 58 12.18 -0.07 8.14
C ASP A 58 13.62 0.46 8.17
N THR A 59 14.34 0.31 7.06
CA THR A 59 15.68 0.91 6.89
C THR A 59 15.63 2.44 6.93
N LEU A 60 14.68 3.06 6.25
CA LEU A 60 14.55 4.52 6.18
C LEU A 60 14.17 5.15 7.52
N LYS A 61 13.42 4.46 8.35
CA LYS A 61 13.08 4.94 9.71
C LYS A 61 14.30 5.22 10.58
N GLU A 62 15.35 4.41 10.45
CA GLU A 62 16.59 4.66 11.18
C GLU A 62 17.26 5.95 10.72
N ILE A 63 17.25 6.23 9.42
CA ILE A 63 17.78 7.48 8.85
C ILE A 63 16.95 8.67 9.33
N VAL A 64 15.61 8.56 9.26
CA VAL A 64 14.70 9.61 9.74
C VAL A 64 14.88 9.89 11.23
N ARG A 65 15.11 8.86 12.04
CA ARG A 65 15.35 9.02 13.48
C ARG A 65 16.62 9.80 13.78
N LEU A 66 17.65 9.65 12.95
CA LEU A 66 18.96 10.28 13.16
C LEU A 66 19.06 11.68 12.53
N LEU A 67 18.53 11.86 11.35
CA LEU A 67 18.75 13.05 10.52
C LEU A 67 17.47 13.87 10.26
N GLY A 68 16.31 13.33 10.61
CA GLY A 68 15.01 13.91 10.29
C GLY A 68 14.50 13.53 8.90
N PRO A 69 13.18 13.69 8.64
CA PRO A 69 12.54 13.30 7.38
C PRO A 69 12.99 14.16 6.19
N GLU A 70 13.45 15.37 6.45
CA GLU A 70 13.90 16.31 5.40
C GLU A 70 15.20 15.88 4.72
N ALA A 71 15.97 15.00 5.37
CA ALA A 71 17.21 14.45 4.80
C ALA A 71 16.96 13.43 3.67
N LEU A 72 15.72 12.95 3.51
CA LEU A 72 15.38 11.97 2.49
C LEU A 72 15.02 12.65 1.15
N PRO A 73 15.45 12.08 0.01
CA PRO A 73 14.94 12.47 -1.29
C PRO A 73 13.45 12.08 -1.43
N ASP A 74 12.75 12.71 -2.35
CA ASP A 74 11.30 12.52 -2.52
C ASP A 74 10.91 11.09 -2.88
N GLU A 75 11.75 10.37 -3.62
CA GLU A 75 11.54 8.95 -3.90
C GLU A 75 11.50 8.09 -2.62
N GLU A 76 12.36 8.39 -1.65
CA GLU A 76 12.39 7.68 -0.36
C GLU A 76 11.26 8.13 0.58
N LYS A 77 10.89 9.41 0.54
CA LYS A 77 9.69 9.91 1.23
C LYS A 77 8.42 9.22 0.70
N LEU A 78 8.34 8.97 -0.62
CA LEU A 78 7.24 8.20 -1.22
C LEU A 78 7.17 6.78 -0.67
N VAL A 79 8.30 6.09 -0.48
CA VAL A 79 8.32 4.76 0.15
C VAL A 79 7.69 4.80 1.53
N LEU A 80 8.03 5.80 2.36
CA LEU A 80 7.44 5.96 3.70
C LEU A 80 5.92 6.15 3.64
N GLU A 81 5.43 6.96 2.70
CA GLU A 81 3.99 7.18 2.53
C GLU A 81 3.26 5.91 2.11
N VAL A 82 3.76 5.20 1.10
CA VAL A 82 3.11 3.98 0.62
C VAL A 82 3.19 2.86 1.65
N ALA A 83 4.30 2.72 2.37
CA ALA A 83 4.40 1.78 3.49
C ALA A 83 3.35 2.10 4.57
N ARG A 84 3.10 3.38 4.88
CA ARG A 84 2.01 3.80 5.76
C ARG A 84 0.65 3.40 5.21
N MET A 85 0.43 3.60 3.91
CA MET A 85 -0.82 3.22 3.25
C MET A 85 -1.06 1.70 3.33
N ILE A 86 -0.04 0.88 3.07
CA ILE A 86 -0.13 -0.59 3.20
C ILE A 86 -0.45 -0.99 4.64
N LYS A 87 0.21 -0.39 5.63
CA LYS A 87 -0.03 -0.70 7.04
C LYS A 87 -1.46 -0.38 7.47
N ILE A 88 -1.97 0.78 7.12
CA ILE A 88 -3.32 1.23 7.50
C ILE A 88 -4.38 0.55 6.62
N GLY A 89 -4.16 0.50 5.32
CA GLY A 89 -5.16 0.03 4.34
C GLY A 89 -5.24 -1.49 4.19
N ILE A 90 -4.24 -2.24 4.70
CA ILE A 90 -4.20 -3.70 4.52
C ILE A 90 -3.86 -4.44 5.82
N LEU A 91 -2.72 -4.12 6.46
CA LEU A 91 -2.18 -4.92 7.56
C LEU A 91 -2.92 -4.69 8.88
N GLN A 92 -3.36 -3.46 9.13
CA GLN A 92 -4.24 -3.17 10.27
C GLN A 92 -5.64 -3.69 9.97
N GLN A 93 -6.26 -4.35 10.93
CA GLN A 93 -7.61 -4.92 10.78
C GLN A 93 -8.40 -4.75 12.07
N ALA A 94 -9.63 -4.26 11.94
CA ALA A 94 -10.51 -4.05 13.07
C ALA A 94 -11.43 -5.27 13.26
N ALA A 95 -11.14 -6.11 14.25
CA ALA A 95 -11.90 -7.34 14.52
C ALA A 95 -13.37 -7.10 14.92
N PHE A 96 -13.72 -5.88 15.34
CA PHE A 96 -15.09 -5.51 15.75
C PHE A 96 -15.85 -4.69 14.70
N ASP A 97 -15.21 -4.35 13.59
CA ASP A 97 -15.88 -3.69 12.46
C ASP A 97 -16.65 -4.71 11.63
N LYS A 98 -17.84 -4.33 11.14
CA LYS A 98 -18.72 -5.24 10.40
C LYS A 98 -18.17 -5.69 9.06
N ILE A 99 -17.32 -4.87 8.43
CA ILE A 99 -16.74 -5.12 7.10
C ILE A 99 -15.29 -5.60 7.24
N ASP A 100 -14.48 -4.88 8.04
CA ASP A 100 -13.04 -5.14 8.16
C ASP A 100 -12.69 -6.38 9.02
N THR A 101 -13.67 -6.93 9.76
CA THR A 101 -13.47 -8.17 10.55
C THR A 101 -13.09 -9.38 9.69
N TYR A 102 -13.47 -9.38 8.42
CA TYR A 102 -13.14 -10.43 7.46
C TYR A 102 -12.65 -9.82 6.15
N CYS A 103 -11.62 -10.42 5.57
CA CYS A 103 -11.08 -10.01 4.28
C CYS A 103 -10.71 -11.23 3.45
N SER A 104 -11.48 -11.50 2.39
CA SER A 104 -11.23 -12.63 1.50
C SER A 104 -9.89 -12.51 0.77
N PRO A 105 -9.30 -13.62 0.29
CA PRO A 105 -8.11 -13.59 -0.54
C PRO A 105 -8.24 -12.68 -1.77
N ALA A 106 -9.42 -12.63 -2.39
CA ALA A 106 -9.69 -11.77 -3.52
C ALA A 106 -9.66 -10.27 -3.13
N LYS A 107 -10.27 -9.92 -1.99
CA LYS A 107 -10.26 -8.55 -1.49
C LYS A 107 -8.83 -8.13 -1.08
N GLN A 108 -8.10 -9.01 -0.38
CA GLN A 108 -6.69 -8.76 -0.01
C GLN A 108 -5.83 -8.46 -1.24
N PHE A 109 -5.97 -9.27 -2.29
CA PHE A 109 -5.26 -9.07 -3.55
C PHE A 109 -5.57 -7.70 -4.17
N LYS A 110 -6.86 -7.35 -4.28
CA LYS A 110 -7.28 -6.08 -4.88
C LYS A 110 -6.79 -4.87 -4.08
N LEU A 111 -6.86 -4.91 -2.76
CA LEU A 111 -6.33 -3.86 -1.89
C LEU A 111 -4.81 -3.72 -2.05
N LEU A 112 -4.08 -4.83 -2.09
CA LEU A 112 -2.62 -4.79 -2.29
C LEU A 112 -2.27 -4.27 -3.69
N ARG A 113 -2.99 -4.71 -4.73
CA ARG A 113 -2.83 -4.21 -6.10
C ARG A 113 -3.06 -2.70 -6.18
N LEU A 114 -4.06 -2.19 -5.46
CA LEU A 114 -4.36 -0.76 -5.39
C LEU A 114 -3.20 0.03 -4.79
N MET A 115 -2.64 -0.41 -3.66
CA MET A 115 -1.54 0.28 -2.97
C MET A 115 -0.21 0.20 -3.75
N VAL A 116 0.12 -0.98 -4.28
CA VAL A 116 1.33 -1.16 -5.09
C VAL A 116 1.20 -0.45 -6.44
N GLY A 117 0.01 -0.45 -7.03
CA GLY A 117 -0.31 0.30 -8.24
C GLY A 117 -0.08 1.80 -8.03
N PHE A 118 -0.58 2.35 -6.93
CA PHE A 118 -0.32 3.75 -6.56
C PHE A 118 1.19 4.04 -6.45
N TYR A 119 1.96 3.17 -5.80
CA TYR A 119 3.41 3.33 -5.70
C TYR A 119 4.09 3.40 -7.07
N ARG A 120 3.73 2.50 -7.98
CA ARG A 120 4.29 2.46 -9.34
C ARG A 120 3.99 3.73 -10.13
N GLU A 121 2.75 4.23 -10.07
CA GLU A 121 2.35 5.45 -10.78
C GLU A 121 2.97 6.69 -10.14
N ALA A 122 3.03 6.76 -8.81
CA ALA A 122 3.69 7.85 -8.09
C ALA A 122 5.20 7.93 -8.41
N GLN A 123 5.89 6.78 -8.54
CA GLN A 123 7.28 6.76 -8.99
C GLN A 123 7.46 7.30 -10.41
N LYS A 124 6.54 6.96 -11.33
CA LYS A 124 6.55 7.50 -12.70
C LYS A 124 6.32 9.01 -12.69
N ALA A 125 5.38 9.48 -11.87
CA ALA A 125 5.07 10.90 -11.72
C ALA A 125 6.27 11.68 -11.17
N LEU A 126 6.95 11.19 -10.13
CA LEU A 126 8.19 11.80 -9.61
C LEU A 126 9.28 11.87 -10.67
N LYS A 127 9.49 10.79 -11.44
CA LYS A 127 10.47 10.77 -12.55
C LYS A 127 10.11 11.73 -13.68
N ALA A 128 8.83 12.03 -13.86
CA ALA A 128 8.33 13.03 -14.81
C ALA A 128 8.43 14.47 -14.25
N GLY A 129 8.95 14.65 -13.03
CA GLY A 129 9.16 15.97 -12.41
C GLY A 129 7.99 16.48 -11.57
N ILE A 130 6.95 15.66 -11.36
CA ILE A 130 5.79 16.06 -10.53
C ILE A 130 6.23 16.10 -9.06
N PRO A 131 6.01 17.22 -8.34
CA PRO A 131 6.38 17.33 -6.93
C PRO A 131 5.65 16.30 -6.05
N LEU A 132 6.34 15.75 -5.05
CA LEU A 132 5.73 14.80 -4.10
C LEU A 132 4.53 15.44 -3.35
N ALA A 133 4.55 16.75 -3.12
CA ALA A 133 3.45 17.47 -2.49
C ALA A 133 2.13 17.34 -3.28
N ASP A 134 2.20 17.37 -4.61
CA ASP A 134 1.02 17.25 -5.47
C ASP A 134 0.49 15.81 -5.44
N ILE A 135 1.37 14.82 -5.47
CA ILE A 135 1.00 13.41 -5.31
C ILE A 135 0.31 13.18 -3.95
N ARG A 136 0.84 13.76 -2.87
CA ARG A 136 0.24 13.69 -1.52
C ARG A 136 -1.12 14.34 -1.41
N SER A 137 -1.40 15.34 -2.23
CA SER A 137 -2.67 16.08 -2.25
C SER A 137 -3.80 15.35 -3.00
N MET A 138 -3.50 14.25 -3.69
CA MET A 138 -4.48 13.47 -4.44
C MET A 138 -5.62 12.99 -3.54
N GLN A 139 -6.85 13.25 -3.95
CA GLN A 139 -8.03 12.91 -3.15
C GLN A 139 -8.28 11.40 -3.08
N ILE A 140 -7.83 10.68 -4.10
CA ILE A 140 -7.95 9.23 -4.18
C ILE A 140 -7.32 8.52 -2.97
N ILE A 141 -6.24 9.05 -2.39
CA ILE A 141 -5.52 8.44 -1.25
C ILE A 141 -6.46 8.19 -0.07
N THR A 142 -7.29 9.17 0.27
CA THR A 142 -8.25 9.03 1.38
C THR A 142 -9.25 7.91 1.12
N ARG A 143 -9.75 7.79 -0.11
CA ARG A 143 -10.69 6.74 -0.52
C ARG A 143 -10.03 5.37 -0.52
N MET A 144 -8.79 5.28 -0.98
CA MET A 144 -8.00 4.05 -0.96
C MET A 144 -7.82 3.53 0.48
N LEU A 145 -7.47 4.40 1.43
CA LEU A 145 -7.30 4.04 2.84
C LEU A 145 -8.59 3.57 3.52
N LYS A 146 -9.73 4.08 3.07
CA LYS A 146 -11.04 3.70 3.58
C LYS A 146 -11.65 2.46 2.92
N ALA A 147 -11.13 2.06 1.75
CA ALA A 147 -11.71 1.00 0.93
C ALA A 147 -11.98 -0.31 1.70
N LYS A 148 -11.08 -0.70 2.61
CA LYS A 148 -11.24 -1.90 3.42
C LYS A 148 -12.44 -1.86 4.37
N PHE A 149 -12.82 -0.67 4.86
CA PHE A 149 -13.94 -0.44 5.79
C PHE A 149 -15.26 -0.15 5.06
N GLU A 150 -15.21 0.47 3.89
CA GLU A 150 -16.39 0.96 3.16
C GLU A 150 -16.88 -0.02 2.09
N ILE A 151 -16.01 -0.94 1.61
CA ILE A 151 -16.35 -1.89 0.55
C ILE A 151 -16.51 -3.28 1.15
N SER A 152 -17.74 -3.81 1.10
CA SER A 152 -18.08 -5.15 1.56
C SER A 152 -17.54 -6.25 0.62
N GLU A 153 -17.63 -7.51 1.05
CA GLU A 153 -17.23 -8.66 0.22
C GLU A 153 -18.09 -8.81 -1.05
N GLU A 154 -19.39 -8.44 -0.98
CA GLU A 154 -20.29 -8.47 -2.14
C GLU A 154 -19.96 -7.38 -3.17
N GLU A 155 -19.26 -6.34 -2.75
CA GLU A 155 -18.98 -5.15 -3.56
C GLU A 155 -17.50 -5.03 -3.96
N ILE A 156 -16.69 -6.07 -3.83
CA ILE A 156 -15.23 -6.02 -4.08
C ILE A 156 -14.85 -5.49 -5.47
N GLY A 157 -15.76 -5.52 -6.44
CA GLY A 157 -15.58 -4.89 -7.75
C GLY A 157 -15.39 -3.37 -7.68
N LYS A 158 -15.90 -2.70 -6.62
CA LYS A 158 -15.66 -1.27 -6.40
C LYS A 158 -14.18 -0.92 -6.16
N ILE A 159 -13.36 -1.89 -5.73
CA ILE A 159 -11.91 -1.70 -5.58
C ILE A 159 -11.24 -1.59 -6.96
N ASP A 160 -11.73 -2.31 -7.97
CA ASP A 160 -11.22 -2.17 -9.33
C ASP A 160 -11.60 -0.80 -9.91
N ALA A 161 -12.83 -0.35 -9.70
CA ALA A 161 -13.24 1.00 -10.10
C ALA A 161 -12.39 2.08 -9.42
N LEU A 162 -12.05 1.89 -8.13
CA LEU A 162 -11.17 2.80 -7.40
C LEU A 162 -9.73 2.79 -7.98
N TYR A 163 -9.26 1.64 -8.46
CA TYR A 163 -7.99 1.54 -9.16
C TYR A 163 -8.01 2.33 -10.48
N ASP A 164 -9.08 2.21 -11.26
CA ASP A 164 -9.23 2.94 -12.51
C ASP A 164 -9.31 4.46 -12.26
N GLU A 165 -10.05 4.90 -11.25
CA GLU A 165 -10.10 6.30 -10.84
C GLU A 165 -8.72 6.84 -10.42
N MET A 166 -7.94 6.05 -9.69
CA MET A 166 -6.56 6.38 -9.33
C MET A 166 -5.71 6.61 -10.59
N MET A 167 -5.83 5.73 -11.59
CA MET A 167 -5.10 5.86 -12.85
C MET A 167 -5.49 7.13 -13.61
N GLU A 168 -6.78 7.49 -13.63
CA GLU A 168 -7.26 8.73 -14.27
C GLU A 168 -6.77 9.98 -13.52
N GLU A 169 -6.74 9.96 -12.18
CA GLU A 169 -6.24 11.08 -11.39
C GLU A 169 -4.73 11.31 -11.65
N PHE A 170 -3.92 10.25 -11.78
CA PHE A 170 -2.50 10.35 -12.17
C PHE A 170 -2.34 10.90 -13.59
N LYS A 171 -3.14 10.46 -14.56
CA LYS A 171 -3.13 11.01 -15.92
C LYS A 171 -3.45 12.50 -15.93
N ALA A 172 -4.46 12.91 -15.17
CA ALA A 172 -4.85 14.31 -15.05
C ALA A 172 -3.74 15.15 -14.42
N LEU A 173 -3.06 14.62 -13.38
CA LEU A 173 -1.94 15.26 -12.71
C LEU A 173 -0.78 15.47 -13.68
N THR A 174 -0.40 14.44 -14.43
CA THR A 174 0.68 14.51 -15.43
C THR A 174 0.36 15.51 -16.56
N ALA A 175 -0.90 15.55 -17.02
CA ALA A 175 -1.32 16.46 -18.06
C ALA A 175 -1.30 17.96 -17.63
N ARG A 176 -1.50 18.24 -16.35
CA ARG A 176 -1.40 19.62 -15.80
C ARG A 176 0.02 20.12 -15.81
N GLU A 177 0.98 19.27 -15.37
CA GLU A 177 2.39 19.65 -15.33
C GLU A 177 2.97 19.92 -16.73
N VAL A 178 2.65 19.08 -17.72
CA VAL A 178 3.09 19.31 -19.11
C VAL A 178 2.63 20.67 -19.62
N LYS A 179 1.43 21.12 -19.25
CA LYS A 179 0.92 22.45 -19.64
C LYS A 179 1.62 23.61 -18.94
N GLN A 180 2.08 23.42 -17.70
CA GLN A 180 2.80 24.47 -16.95
C GLN A 180 4.24 24.64 -17.41
N VAL A 181 4.87 23.59 -17.94
CA VAL A 181 6.26 23.63 -18.43
C VAL A 181 6.35 24.19 -19.86
N VAL A 182 5.28 24.12 -20.65
CA VAL A 182 5.24 24.50 -22.08
C VAL A 182 4.64 25.94 -22.29
N GLY A 183 4.02 26.51 -21.28
CA GLY A 183 3.44 27.88 -21.30
C GLY A 183 4.31 28.86 -20.56
#